data_6ef0e5a53ad32cb47755a8af1ad0cf99
#
_entry.id   6ef0e5a53ad32cb47755a8af1ad0cf99
#
_cell.length_a   1.000
_cell.length_b   1.000
_cell.length_c   1.000
_cell.angle_alpha   90.00
_cell.angle_beta   90.00
_cell.angle_gamma   90.00
#
_symmetry.space_group_name_H-M   'P 1'
#
loop_
_entity.id
_entity.type
_entity.pdbx_description
1 polymer ?
#
loop_
_entity_poly.entity_id
_entity_poly.type
_entity_poly.pdbx_seq_one_letter_code
_entity_poly.pdbx_strand_id
1 'polypeptide(L)'
;MWRILGYILISLVVLGLIGAFAITRGGKLVTPEGSGEVQIGDKTFEGMPLPDYAAKFVTEDYKSYFIEVEPGIKVHMLEVGTGYPIYMQHGNPSSAFLYRKVVDELPLDRVRVIMPTLVGLGFSSKVPVKDHSVVNHNRWLNAALNELDLESVIYVGQDWGGIVGIGAL
;
A
#
# COMPACT_ATOMS: atom_id res chain seq x y z
N MET A 1 24.43 26.89 -40.33
CA MET A 1 23.82 25.54 -40.16
C MET A 1 24.19 24.92 -38.81
N TRP A 2 25.45 24.75 -38.43
CA TRP A 2 25.87 24.14 -37.15
C TRP A 2 25.36 24.86 -35.88
N ARG A 3 25.30 26.19 -35.86
CA ARG A 3 24.78 26.96 -34.70
C ARG A 3 23.29 26.72 -34.45
N ILE A 4 22.49 26.58 -35.51
CA ILE A 4 21.05 26.29 -35.41
C ILE A 4 20.84 24.86 -34.88
N LEU A 5 21.62 23.89 -35.37
CA LEU A 5 21.57 22.51 -34.85
C LEU A 5 21.92 22.45 -33.35
N GLY A 6 22.91 23.21 -32.92
CA GLY A 6 23.29 23.32 -31.51
C GLY A 6 22.16 23.86 -30.62
N TYR A 7 21.47 24.91 -31.08
CA TYR A 7 20.30 25.45 -30.31
C TYR A 7 19.15 24.47 -30.25
N ILE A 8 18.85 23.74 -31.32
CA ILE A 8 17.82 22.71 -31.33
C ILE A 8 18.15 21.59 -30.33
N LEU A 9 19.39 21.12 -30.32
CA LEU A 9 19.84 20.06 -29.41
C LEU A 9 19.75 20.51 -27.94
N ILE A 10 20.20 21.73 -27.62
CA ILE A 10 20.11 22.30 -26.28
C ILE A 10 18.65 22.43 -25.85
N SER A 11 17.77 22.90 -26.74
CA SER A 11 16.33 23.03 -26.42
C SER A 11 15.69 21.69 -26.13
N LEU A 12 16.02 20.64 -26.87
CA LEU A 12 15.52 19.27 -26.65
C LEU A 12 15.99 18.70 -25.31
N VAL A 13 17.26 18.94 -24.95
CA VAL A 13 17.82 18.53 -23.66
C VAL A 13 17.13 19.26 -22.51
N VAL A 14 16.94 20.57 -22.62
CA VAL A 14 16.25 21.37 -21.59
C VAL A 14 14.80 20.95 -21.44
N LEU A 15 14.08 20.73 -22.54
CA LEU A 15 12.69 20.21 -22.50
C LEU A 15 12.64 18.82 -21.90
N GLY A 16 13.57 17.95 -22.21
CA GLY A 16 13.71 16.62 -21.60
C GLY A 16 13.93 16.71 -20.08
N LEU A 17 14.81 17.59 -19.63
CA LEU A 17 15.09 17.82 -18.20
C LEU A 17 13.88 18.43 -17.47
N ILE A 18 13.18 19.38 -18.09
CA ILE A 18 11.94 19.95 -17.53
C ILE A 18 10.86 18.87 -17.44
N GLY A 19 10.69 18.06 -18.48
CA GLY A 19 9.76 16.94 -18.49
C GLY A 19 10.08 15.91 -17.41
N ALA A 20 11.34 15.50 -17.27
CA ALA A 20 11.78 14.59 -16.23
C ALA A 20 11.55 15.18 -14.81
N PHE A 21 11.84 16.47 -14.62
CA PHE A 21 11.61 17.17 -13.37
C PHE A 21 10.11 17.26 -13.02
N ALA A 22 9.26 17.53 -14.00
CA ALA A 22 7.81 17.58 -13.82
C ALA A 22 7.25 16.18 -13.46
N ILE A 23 7.74 15.13 -14.12
CA ILE A 23 7.34 13.75 -13.84
C ILE A 23 7.77 13.31 -12.44
N THR A 24 9.01 13.63 -12.04
CA THR A 24 9.56 13.20 -10.74
C THR A 24 9.03 13.98 -9.54
N ARG A 25 8.47 15.18 -9.75
CA ARG A 25 7.85 16.00 -8.69
C ARG A 25 6.33 16.11 -8.82
N GLY A 26 5.79 15.57 -9.91
CA GLY A 26 4.36 15.59 -10.20
C GLY A 26 3.60 14.62 -9.30
N GLY A 27 2.31 14.84 -9.27
CA GLY A 27 1.34 14.09 -8.49
C GLY A 27 0.76 14.93 -7.35
N LYS A 28 -0.49 14.64 -7.05
CA LYS A 28 -1.20 15.20 -5.90
C LYS A 28 -1.57 14.05 -4.99
N LEU A 29 -1.77 14.36 -3.72
CA LEU A 29 -2.41 13.42 -2.81
C LEU A 29 -3.80 13.10 -3.36
N VAL A 30 -4.09 11.80 -3.49
CA VAL A 30 -5.41 11.27 -3.81
C VAL A 30 -5.78 10.30 -2.70
N THR A 31 -6.77 10.68 -1.91
CA THR A 31 -7.29 9.88 -0.82
C THR A 31 -8.45 9.04 -1.36
N PRO A 32 -8.43 7.71 -1.23
CA PRO A 32 -9.56 6.88 -1.61
C PRO A 32 -10.71 7.11 -0.64
N GLU A 33 -11.93 7.01 -1.17
CA GLU A 33 -13.15 7.00 -0.37
C GLU A 33 -13.57 5.56 -0.09
N GLY A 34 -13.86 5.27 1.17
CA GLY A 34 -14.47 4.02 1.58
C GLY A 34 -15.98 4.17 1.76
N SER A 35 -16.62 3.10 2.16
CA SER A 35 -18.03 3.11 2.56
C SER A 35 -18.34 2.02 3.54
N GLY A 36 -19.25 2.32 4.46
CA GLY A 36 -19.61 1.41 5.55
C GLY A 36 -18.52 1.31 6.61
N GLU A 37 -18.75 0.42 7.55
CA GLU A 37 -17.88 0.19 8.71
C GLU A 37 -17.46 -1.28 8.76
N VAL A 38 -16.21 -1.51 9.14
CA VAL A 38 -15.62 -2.84 9.33
C VAL A 38 -15.09 -2.95 10.75
N GLN A 39 -15.59 -3.95 11.49
CA GLN A 39 -15.16 -4.22 12.86
C GLN A 39 -13.94 -5.12 12.88
N ILE A 40 -12.86 -4.65 13.54
CA ILE A 40 -11.62 -5.39 13.76
C ILE A 40 -11.29 -5.36 15.26
N GLY A 41 -11.47 -6.49 15.94
CA GLY A 41 -11.39 -6.50 17.40
C GLY A 41 -12.46 -5.58 18.01
N ASP A 42 -12.04 -4.65 18.85
CA ASP A 42 -12.88 -3.64 19.49
C ASP A 42 -12.93 -2.31 18.72
N LYS A 43 -12.19 -2.20 17.61
CA LYS A 43 -12.09 -0.99 16.78
C LYS A 43 -12.95 -1.10 15.52
N THR A 44 -13.44 0.06 15.08
CA THR A 44 -14.22 0.22 13.86
C THR A 44 -13.44 1.06 12.86
N PHE A 45 -13.31 0.56 11.64
CA PHE A 45 -12.61 1.22 10.55
C PHE A 45 -13.54 1.49 9.38
N GLU A 46 -13.17 2.45 8.52
CA GLU A 46 -13.87 2.73 7.28
C GLU A 46 -13.73 1.54 6.32
N GLY A 47 -14.85 0.98 5.87
CA GLY A 47 -14.86 -0.13 4.94
C GLY A 47 -14.38 0.27 3.54
N MET A 48 -13.76 -0.68 2.85
CA MET A 48 -13.39 -0.57 1.44
C MET A 48 -14.04 -1.72 0.67
N PRO A 49 -15.28 -1.57 0.18
CA PRO A 49 -15.93 -2.60 -0.62
C PRO A 49 -15.10 -2.90 -1.87
N LEU A 50 -14.70 -4.17 -2.02
CA LEU A 50 -13.89 -4.57 -3.16
C LEU A 50 -14.75 -4.53 -4.44
N PRO A 51 -14.26 -3.88 -5.51
CA PRO A 51 -14.95 -3.94 -6.80
C PRO A 51 -14.93 -5.39 -7.34
N ASP A 52 -15.89 -5.73 -8.18
CA ASP A 52 -16.10 -7.10 -8.70
C ASP A 52 -14.84 -7.74 -9.27
N TYR A 53 -14.01 -6.94 -9.95
CA TYR A 53 -12.75 -7.44 -10.52
C TYR A 53 -11.73 -7.87 -9.46
N ALA A 54 -11.84 -7.38 -8.24
CA ALA A 54 -10.96 -7.71 -7.10
C ALA A 54 -11.63 -8.74 -6.17
N ALA A 55 -12.92 -8.56 -5.89
CA ALA A 55 -13.70 -9.43 -5.01
C ALA A 55 -13.65 -10.90 -5.42
N LYS A 56 -13.66 -11.18 -6.73
CA LYS A 56 -13.56 -12.55 -7.28
C LYS A 56 -12.29 -13.33 -6.89
N PHE A 57 -11.29 -12.67 -6.30
CA PHE A 57 -10.03 -13.31 -5.90
C PHE A 57 -9.95 -13.66 -4.42
N VAL A 58 -10.96 -13.33 -3.64
CA VAL A 58 -11.04 -13.57 -2.19
C VAL A 58 -12.40 -14.12 -1.84
N THR A 59 -12.52 -14.73 -0.67
CA THR A 59 -13.81 -15.21 -0.13
C THR A 59 -14.52 -14.11 0.64
N GLU A 60 -15.79 -14.33 1.02
CA GLU A 60 -16.60 -13.40 1.80
C GLU A 60 -16.06 -13.15 3.22
N ASP A 61 -15.20 -14.05 3.72
CA ASP A 61 -14.60 -13.92 5.05
C ASP A 61 -13.52 -12.84 5.11
N TYR A 62 -13.04 -12.37 3.95
CA TYR A 62 -12.05 -11.31 3.90
C TYR A 62 -12.65 -9.97 4.29
N LYS A 63 -11.99 -9.29 5.21
CA LYS A 63 -12.27 -7.91 5.59
C LYS A 63 -11.38 -6.98 4.80
N SER A 64 -12.00 -6.00 4.16
CA SER A 64 -11.31 -4.98 3.36
C SER A 64 -11.69 -3.60 3.91
N TYR A 65 -10.68 -2.84 4.38
CA TYR A 65 -10.89 -1.59 5.10
C TYR A 65 -9.70 -0.66 4.96
N PHE A 66 -9.87 0.60 5.40
CA PHE A 66 -8.82 1.60 5.46
C PHE A 66 -8.42 1.90 6.90
N ILE A 67 -7.11 2.14 7.08
CA ILE A 67 -6.57 2.81 8.26
C ILE A 67 -5.99 4.15 7.78
N GLU A 68 -6.51 5.26 8.30
CA GLU A 68 -5.93 6.58 8.06
C GLU A 68 -4.72 6.78 8.97
N VAL A 69 -3.55 6.86 8.38
CA VAL A 69 -2.25 6.92 9.08
C VAL A 69 -1.71 8.33 9.23
N GLU A 70 -2.15 9.23 8.37
CA GLU A 70 -1.92 10.68 8.40
C GLU A 70 -3.09 11.35 7.69
N PRO A 71 -3.34 12.65 7.92
CA PRO A 71 -4.46 13.36 7.28
C PRO A 71 -4.49 13.15 5.75
N GLY A 72 -5.52 12.45 5.27
CA GLY A 72 -5.71 12.11 3.87
C GLY A 72 -4.86 10.95 3.34
N ILE A 73 -4.02 10.32 4.16
CA ILE A 73 -3.24 9.15 3.77
C ILE A 73 -3.83 7.90 4.40
N LYS A 74 -4.50 7.09 3.59
CA LYS A 74 -5.13 5.84 4.00
C LYS A 74 -4.36 4.64 3.45
N VAL A 75 -4.09 3.68 4.32
CA VAL A 75 -3.55 2.36 3.97
C VAL A 75 -4.71 1.38 3.83
N HIS A 76 -4.83 0.75 2.67
CA HIS A 76 -5.79 -0.33 2.46
C HIS A 76 -5.28 -1.59 3.14
N MET A 77 -6.13 -2.18 3.96
CA MET A 77 -5.92 -3.43 4.67
C MET A 77 -6.80 -4.52 4.07
N LEU A 78 -6.24 -5.67 3.84
CA LEU A 78 -6.96 -6.89 3.52
C LEU A 78 -6.65 -7.91 4.61
N GLU A 79 -7.68 -8.44 5.27
CA GLU A 79 -7.51 -9.29 6.45
C GLU A 79 -8.46 -10.47 6.42
N VAL A 80 -7.98 -11.64 6.90
CA VAL A 80 -8.80 -12.85 7.00
C VAL A 80 -8.30 -13.77 8.11
N GLY A 81 -9.19 -14.58 8.65
CA GLY A 81 -8.91 -15.56 9.69
C GLY A 81 -8.91 -14.99 11.10
N THR A 82 -8.61 -15.86 12.07
CA THR A 82 -8.61 -15.56 13.51
C THR A 82 -7.43 -16.26 14.19
N GLY A 83 -6.95 -15.71 15.30
CA GLY A 83 -5.86 -16.34 16.07
C GLY A 83 -4.54 -15.59 15.95
N TYR A 84 -3.42 -16.32 15.85
CA TYR A 84 -2.10 -15.69 15.89
C TYR A 84 -1.84 -14.82 14.64
N PRO A 85 -1.42 -13.54 14.80
CA PRO A 85 -1.29 -12.64 13.69
C PRO A 85 -0.08 -12.96 12.80
N ILE A 86 -0.33 -13.02 11.49
CA ILE A 86 0.67 -13.10 10.42
C ILE A 86 0.57 -11.82 9.60
N TYR A 87 1.61 -11.01 9.62
CA TYR A 87 1.72 -9.81 8.80
C TYR A 87 2.44 -10.13 7.50
N MET A 88 1.75 -9.98 6.37
CA MET A 88 2.29 -10.27 5.04
C MET A 88 2.41 -9.00 4.21
N GLN A 89 3.63 -8.53 3.99
CA GLN A 89 3.92 -7.31 3.26
C GLN A 89 4.40 -7.58 1.84
N HIS A 90 3.61 -7.14 0.88
CA HIS A 90 3.99 -7.17 -0.55
C HIS A 90 5.02 -6.08 -0.89
N GLY A 91 5.62 -6.18 -2.08
CA GLY A 91 6.51 -5.19 -2.65
C GLY A 91 5.94 -4.44 -3.85
N ASN A 92 6.81 -3.81 -4.63
CA ASN A 92 6.43 -3.01 -5.80
C ASN A 92 6.52 -3.86 -7.08
N PRO A 93 5.55 -3.78 -7.99
CA PRO A 93 4.32 -2.98 -8.03
C PRO A 93 3.05 -3.75 -7.64
N SER A 94 3.08 -4.55 -6.58
CA SER A 94 2.00 -5.44 -6.18
C SER A 94 0.96 -4.78 -5.23
N SER A 95 0.20 -5.60 -4.51
CA SER A 95 -0.79 -5.19 -3.51
C SER A 95 -1.04 -6.34 -2.51
N ALA A 96 -1.89 -6.13 -1.51
CA ALA A 96 -2.31 -7.14 -0.55
C ALA A 96 -2.73 -8.49 -1.19
N PHE A 97 -3.29 -8.46 -2.39
CA PHE A 97 -3.73 -9.66 -3.12
C PHE A 97 -2.60 -10.61 -3.55
N LEU A 98 -1.33 -10.19 -3.42
CA LEU A 98 -0.18 -11.04 -3.77
C LEU A 98 -0.26 -12.40 -3.09
N TYR A 99 -0.59 -12.40 -1.80
CA TYR A 99 -0.53 -13.59 -0.95
C TYR A 99 -1.79 -14.46 -0.98
N ARG A 100 -2.86 -14.09 -1.70
CA ARG A 100 -4.17 -14.79 -1.71
C ARG A 100 -4.05 -16.31 -1.84
N LYS A 101 -3.14 -16.80 -2.69
CA LYS A 101 -2.92 -18.23 -2.89
C LYS A 101 -2.15 -18.91 -1.76
N VAL A 102 -1.30 -18.16 -1.07
CA VAL A 102 -0.64 -18.65 0.16
C VAL A 102 -1.66 -18.73 1.28
N VAL A 103 -2.54 -17.73 1.37
CA VAL A 103 -3.58 -17.67 2.40
C VAL A 103 -4.59 -18.82 2.25
N ASP A 104 -4.91 -19.23 1.01
CA ASP A 104 -5.79 -20.38 0.74
C ASP A 104 -5.30 -21.69 1.41
N GLU A 105 -3.99 -21.80 1.73
CA GLU A 105 -3.37 -22.99 2.32
C GLU A 105 -3.14 -22.86 3.84
N LEU A 106 -3.54 -21.75 4.45
CA LEU A 106 -3.32 -21.51 5.88
C LEU A 106 -4.53 -21.95 6.74
N PRO A 107 -4.28 -22.40 7.99
CA PRO A 107 -5.34 -22.73 8.93
C PRO A 107 -5.98 -21.46 9.50
N LEU A 108 -6.92 -20.84 8.78
CA LEU A 108 -7.53 -19.54 9.08
C LEU A 108 -8.36 -19.53 10.38
N ASP A 109 -8.64 -20.68 10.95
CA ASP A 109 -9.21 -20.85 12.30
C ASP A 109 -8.17 -20.67 13.42
N ARG A 110 -6.87 -20.63 13.10
CA ARG A 110 -5.76 -20.51 14.05
C ARG A 110 -4.83 -19.35 13.78
N VAL A 111 -4.89 -18.76 12.59
CA VAL A 111 -4.07 -17.61 12.21
C VAL A 111 -4.93 -16.48 11.65
N ARG A 112 -4.57 -15.25 12.01
CA ARG A 112 -5.13 -14.01 11.49
C ARG A 112 -4.13 -13.42 10.52
N VAL A 113 -4.45 -13.39 9.23
CA VAL A 113 -3.56 -12.88 8.19
C VAL A 113 -3.89 -11.43 7.90
N ILE A 114 -2.89 -10.56 8.02
CA ILE A 114 -2.99 -9.11 7.86
C ILE A 114 -2.10 -8.68 6.69
N MET A 115 -2.71 -8.12 5.66
CA MET A 115 -2.07 -7.79 4.40
C MET A 115 -2.31 -6.31 4.04
N PRO A 116 -1.44 -5.38 4.49
CA PRO A 116 -1.53 -3.99 4.05
C PRO A 116 -1.11 -3.84 2.58
N THR A 117 -1.70 -2.85 1.91
CA THR A 117 -1.24 -2.38 0.61
C THR A 117 -0.40 -1.13 0.78
N LEU A 118 0.82 -1.10 0.23
CA LEU A 118 1.70 0.07 0.29
C LEU A 118 1.02 1.33 -0.26
N VAL A 119 1.21 2.46 0.42
CA VAL A 119 0.80 3.78 -0.09
C VAL A 119 1.39 3.99 -1.48
N GLY A 120 0.58 4.50 -2.40
CA GLY A 120 0.93 4.62 -3.81
C GLY A 120 0.46 3.45 -4.68
N LEU A 121 0.14 2.29 -4.10
CA LEU A 121 -0.26 1.08 -4.80
C LEU A 121 -1.71 0.66 -4.49
N GLY A 122 -2.24 -0.23 -5.30
CA GLY A 122 -3.57 -0.81 -5.14
C GLY A 122 -4.65 0.20 -4.74
N PHE A 123 -5.35 -0.08 -3.66
CA PHE A 123 -6.44 0.75 -3.13
C PHE A 123 -5.98 1.79 -2.09
N SER A 124 -4.73 1.79 -1.66
CA SER A 124 -4.18 2.81 -0.75
C SER A 124 -4.09 4.19 -1.41
N SER A 125 -4.01 5.25 -0.60
CA SER A 125 -3.79 6.62 -1.06
C SER A 125 -2.65 6.72 -2.05
N LYS A 126 -2.76 7.66 -3.00
CA LYS A 126 -1.67 8.02 -3.92
C LYS A 126 -1.03 9.31 -3.44
N VAL A 127 0.26 9.29 -3.26
CA VAL A 127 1.04 10.44 -2.81
C VAL A 127 1.96 10.93 -3.93
N PRO A 128 2.43 12.19 -3.88
CA PRO A 128 3.44 12.69 -4.81
C PRO A 128 4.69 11.82 -4.85
N VAL A 129 5.30 11.69 -6.01
CA VAL A 129 6.49 10.85 -6.23
C VAL A 129 7.62 11.16 -5.23
N LYS A 130 7.80 12.44 -4.88
CA LYS A 130 8.82 12.90 -3.91
C LYS A 130 8.62 12.33 -2.49
N ASP A 131 7.41 11.92 -2.16
CA ASP A 131 7.06 11.42 -0.83
C ASP A 131 7.26 9.90 -0.70
N HIS A 132 7.56 9.21 -1.80
CA HIS A 132 7.93 7.80 -1.78
C HIS A 132 9.37 7.63 -1.30
N SER A 133 9.52 7.22 -0.06
CA SER A 133 10.80 6.86 0.56
C SER A 133 10.62 5.68 1.51
N VAL A 134 11.67 4.93 1.78
CA VAL A 134 11.65 3.84 2.78
C VAL A 134 11.17 4.37 4.12
N VAL A 135 11.65 5.54 4.55
CA VAL A 135 11.27 6.16 5.83
C VAL A 135 9.78 6.45 5.91
N ASN A 136 9.19 7.02 4.85
CA ASN A 136 7.76 7.31 4.83
C ASN A 136 6.93 6.03 4.81
N HIS A 137 7.31 5.04 4.00
CA HIS A 137 6.61 3.77 3.96
C HIS A 137 6.67 3.03 5.30
N ASN A 138 7.83 3.02 5.98
CA ASN A 138 7.96 2.46 7.32
C ASN A 138 7.04 3.17 8.32
N ARG A 139 7.03 4.51 8.31
CA ARG A 139 6.19 5.32 9.19
C ARG A 139 4.70 5.05 8.99
N TRP A 140 4.23 4.99 7.73
CA TRP A 140 2.83 4.72 7.42
C TRP A 140 2.40 3.30 7.79
N LEU A 141 3.24 2.30 7.52
CA LEU A 141 2.94 0.92 7.90
C LEU A 141 2.99 0.73 9.42
N ASN A 142 3.97 1.31 10.11
CA ASN A 142 4.04 1.29 11.57
C ASN A 142 2.78 1.92 12.18
N ALA A 143 2.34 3.09 11.69
CA ALA A 143 1.12 3.72 12.15
C ALA A 143 -0.11 2.83 11.94
N ALA A 144 -0.22 2.17 10.77
CA ALA A 144 -1.32 1.25 10.49
C ALA A 144 -1.30 0.01 11.40
N LEU A 145 -0.12 -0.56 11.68
CA LEU A 145 0.02 -1.72 12.55
C LEU A 145 -0.25 -1.39 14.02
N ASN A 146 0.15 -0.20 14.48
CA ASN A 146 -0.14 0.28 15.84
C ASN A 146 -1.65 0.44 16.08
N GLU A 147 -2.43 0.80 15.05
CA GLU A 147 -3.89 0.86 15.15
C GLU A 147 -4.53 -0.53 15.37
N LEU A 148 -3.82 -1.61 15.10
CA LEU A 148 -4.31 -2.98 15.28
C LEU A 148 -3.92 -3.60 16.62
N ASP A 149 -3.19 -2.88 17.48
CA ASP A 149 -2.74 -3.30 18.82
C ASP A 149 -2.07 -4.69 18.83
N LEU A 150 -1.18 -4.94 17.86
CA LEU A 150 -0.49 -6.21 17.71
C LEU A 150 0.71 -6.28 18.66
N GLU A 151 0.71 -7.19 19.63
CA GLU A 151 1.83 -7.40 20.55
C GLU A 151 2.99 -8.15 19.89
N SER A 152 2.68 -9.07 18.99
CA SER A 152 3.67 -9.88 18.26
C SER A 152 3.08 -10.38 16.95
N VAL A 153 3.92 -10.55 15.93
CA VAL A 153 3.49 -11.04 14.61
C VAL A 153 4.51 -12.03 14.04
N ILE A 154 4.05 -12.98 13.23
CA ILE A 154 4.90 -13.64 12.25
C ILE A 154 4.98 -12.72 11.04
N TYR A 155 6.19 -12.33 10.64
CA TYR A 155 6.41 -11.48 9.50
C TYR A 155 6.75 -12.27 8.24
N VAL A 156 6.07 -11.92 7.12
CA VAL A 156 6.35 -12.43 5.77
C VAL A 156 6.49 -11.24 4.83
N GLY A 157 7.64 -11.09 4.21
CA GLY A 157 7.92 -9.98 3.28
C GLY A 157 8.41 -10.47 1.93
N GLN A 158 8.00 -9.81 0.86
CA GLN A 158 8.46 -10.06 -0.49
C GLN A 158 8.90 -8.75 -1.15
N ASP A 159 10.03 -8.77 -1.87
CA ASP A 159 10.59 -7.61 -2.58
C ASP A 159 10.78 -6.41 -1.63
N TRP A 160 10.30 -5.21 -1.98
CA TRP A 160 10.31 -4.03 -1.09
C TRP A 160 9.62 -4.27 0.25
N GLY A 161 8.66 -5.19 0.29
CA GLY A 161 8.05 -5.61 1.54
C GLY A 161 9.08 -6.07 2.55
N GLY A 162 10.14 -6.78 2.12
CA GLY A 162 11.24 -7.20 3.00
C GLY A 162 11.90 -6.05 3.77
N ILE A 163 12.07 -4.90 3.13
CA ILE A 163 12.74 -3.73 3.73
C ILE A 163 11.74 -2.87 4.51
N VAL A 164 10.65 -2.46 3.85
CA VAL A 164 9.70 -1.51 4.46
C VAL A 164 8.83 -2.16 5.54
N GLY A 165 8.53 -3.44 5.41
CA GLY A 165 7.72 -4.14 6.40
C GLY A 165 8.49 -4.44 7.69
N ILE A 166 9.75 -4.89 7.61
CA ILE A 166 10.60 -5.07 8.80
C ILE A 166 10.84 -3.72 9.50
N GLY A 167 11.03 -2.65 8.74
CA GLY A 167 11.24 -1.32 9.32
C GLY A 167 9.98 -0.72 9.98
N ALA A 168 8.81 -1.32 9.76
CA ALA A 168 7.55 -0.91 10.37
C ALA A 168 7.23 -1.65 11.68
N LEU A 169 7.91 -2.77 11.95
CA LEU A 169 7.80 -3.55 13.18
C LEU A 169 8.75 -3.02 14.27
#